data_54edf1b9ddad338fccdcfde84c2e7f6e
#
_entry.id   54edf1b9ddad338fccdcfde84c2e7f6e
#
_cell.length_a   1.000
_cell.length_b   1.000
_cell.length_c   1.000
_cell.angle_alpha   90.00
_cell.angle_beta   90.00
_cell.angle_gamma   90.00
#
_symmetry.space_group_name_H-M   'P 1'
#
loop_
_entity.id
_entity.type
_entity.pdbx_description
1 polymer ?
#
loop_
_entity_poly.entity_id
_entity_poly.type
_entity_poly.pdbx_seq_one_letter_code
_entity_poly.pdbx_strand_id
1 'polypeptide(L)'
;MIGDGDEDEVRFDWRRSGAAAGGLVAALILVAMVFLVKFANDARENALDAERHSYEVALIVRNASSNISRAEATLARFVLDEDAEHTGRAYATYWQLAGYQIQQLQELMKGSPDQMRRVALVQQLYSKRNLELSLAARAAIAKQGDAGIGYFYQAAKTGT
;
A
#
# COMPACT_ATOMS: atom_id res chain seq x y z
N MET A 1 -93.78 -8.90 -15.65
CA MET A 1 -92.88 -7.76 -15.51
C MET A 1 -91.63 -8.30 -14.82
N ILE A 2 -90.72 -8.82 -15.60
CA ILE A 2 -89.54 -9.53 -15.17
C ILE A 2 -88.37 -8.65 -15.45
N GLY A 3 -87.66 -8.27 -14.41
CA GLY A 3 -86.47 -7.43 -14.51
C GLY A 3 -85.32 -8.23 -15.06
N ASP A 4 -84.75 -7.67 -16.10
CA ASP A 4 -83.56 -8.15 -16.78
C ASP A 4 -82.36 -7.80 -15.92
N GLY A 5 -81.71 -8.78 -15.31
CA GLY A 5 -80.48 -8.61 -14.54
C GLY A 5 -79.34 -8.53 -15.49
N ASP A 6 -78.78 -7.34 -15.58
CA ASP A 6 -77.57 -7.05 -16.35
C ASP A 6 -76.38 -7.73 -15.63
N GLU A 7 -76.00 -8.93 -16.08
CA GLU A 7 -74.75 -9.60 -15.66
C GLU A 7 -73.63 -9.01 -16.49
N ASP A 8 -73.00 -7.93 -15.96
CA ASP A 8 -71.74 -7.43 -16.46
C ASP A 8 -70.64 -8.53 -16.21
N GLU A 9 -70.57 -9.48 -17.14
CA GLU A 9 -69.45 -10.38 -17.27
C GLU A 9 -68.16 -9.55 -17.50
N VAL A 10 -67.42 -9.27 -16.47
CA VAL A 10 -66.06 -8.77 -16.56
C VAL A 10 -65.22 -9.82 -17.28
N ARG A 11 -65.21 -9.80 -18.60
CA ARG A 11 -64.32 -10.58 -19.44
C ARG A 11 -62.89 -10.14 -19.16
N PHE A 12 -62.26 -10.84 -18.24
CA PHE A 12 -60.84 -10.67 -17.95
C PHE A 12 -60.02 -11.07 -19.17
N ASP A 13 -59.53 -10.04 -19.89
CA ASP A 13 -58.82 -10.19 -21.17
C ASP A 13 -57.43 -10.77 -20.92
N TRP A 14 -57.34 -12.12 -20.82
CA TRP A 14 -56.11 -12.86 -20.51
C TRP A 14 -54.94 -12.52 -21.45
N ARG A 15 -55.21 -12.10 -22.65
CA ARG A 15 -54.15 -11.70 -23.63
C ARG A 15 -53.52 -10.37 -23.26
N ARG A 16 -54.27 -9.40 -22.75
CA ARG A 16 -53.76 -8.09 -22.33
C ARG A 16 -53.05 -8.22 -20.96
N SER A 17 -53.57 -9.00 -20.04
CA SER A 17 -52.93 -9.28 -18.73
C SER A 17 -51.62 -10.02 -18.90
N GLY A 18 -51.53 -11.01 -19.81
CA GLY A 18 -50.29 -11.74 -20.08
C GLY A 18 -49.19 -10.88 -20.72
N ALA A 19 -49.57 -9.98 -21.65
CA ALA A 19 -48.61 -9.07 -22.25
C ALA A 19 -48.09 -8.04 -21.25
N ALA A 20 -48.94 -7.52 -20.35
CA ALA A 20 -48.53 -6.59 -19.26
C ALA A 20 -47.62 -7.26 -18.25
N ALA A 21 -47.97 -8.50 -17.83
CA ALA A 21 -47.13 -9.30 -16.91
C ALA A 21 -45.77 -9.64 -17.53
N GLY A 22 -45.75 -10.05 -18.81
CA GLY A 22 -44.49 -10.33 -19.54
C GLY A 22 -43.60 -9.09 -19.67
N GLY A 23 -44.19 -7.94 -19.95
CA GLY A 23 -43.46 -6.66 -19.99
C GLY A 23 -42.86 -6.27 -18.64
N LEU A 24 -43.59 -6.49 -17.55
CA LEU A 24 -43.12 -6.19 -16.21
C LEU A 24 -41.96 -7.11 -15.78
N VAL A 25 -42.06 -8.41 -16.09
CA VAL A 25 -40.96 -9.36 -15.85
C VAL A 25 -39.73 -9.00 -16.67
N ALA A 26 -39.88 -8.65 -17.95
CA ALA A 26 -38.78 -8.23 -18.80
C ALA A 26 -38.11 -6.95 -18.27
N ALA A 27 -38.89 -5.96 -17.79
CA ALA A 27 -38.36 -4.75 -17.16
C ALA A 27 -37.60 -5.04 -15.87
N LEU A 28 -38.10 -5.95 -15.03
CA LEU A 28 -37.40 -6.38 -13.82
C LEU A 28 -36.08 -7.08 -14.13
N ILE A 29 -36.04 -7.93 -15.16
CA ILE A 29 -34.80 -8.60 -15.60
C ILE A 29 -33.78 -7.57 -16.09
N LEU A 30 -34.20 -6.56 -16.88
CA LEU A 30 -33.31 -5.51 -17.35
C LEU A 30 -32.74 -4.68 -16.19
N VAL A 31 -33.58 -4.31 -15.20
CA VAL A 31 -33.13 -3.61 -14.00
C VAL A 31 -32.15 -4.46 -13.22
N ALA A 32 -32.44 -5.76 -13.00
CA ALA A 32 -31.53 -6.69 -12.34
C ALA A 32 -30.19 -6.83 -13.07
N MET A 33 -30.21 -6.90 -14.44
CA MET A 33 -28.97 -6.92 -15.23
C MET A 33 -28.14 -5.65 -15.06
N VAL A 34 -28.77 -4.46 -15.05
CA VAL A 34 -28.07 -3.20 -14.83
C VAL A 34 -27.41 -3.16 -13.44
N PHE A 35 -28.14 -3.63 -12.40
CA PHE A 35 -27.58 -3.74 -11.06
C PHE A 35 -26.42 -4.74 -10.97
N LEU A 36 -26.53 -5.89 -11.64
CA LEU A 36 -25.48 -6.90 -11.69
C LEU A 36 -24.21 -6.37 -12.38
N VAL A 37 -24.37 -5.68 -13.51
CA VAL A 37 -23.26 -5.09 -14.25
C VAL A 37 -22.59 -4.00 -13.40
N LYS A 38 -23.38 -3.13 -12.76
CA LYS A 38 -22.84 -2.11 -11.87
C LYS A 38 -22.07 -2.73 -10.70
N PHE A 39 -22.67 -3.69 -10.02
CA PHE A 39 -22.02 -4.39 -8.89
C PHE A 39 -20.72 -5.09 -9.31
N ALA A 40 -20.72 -5.76 -10.47
CA ALA A 40 -19.53 -6.40 -11.01
C ALA A 40 -18.43 -5.39 -11.37
N ASN A 41 -18.81 -4.22 -11.90
CA ASN A 41 -17.86 -3.17 -12.22
C ASN A 41 -17.26 -2.53 -10.96
N ASP A 42 -18.09 -2.21 -9.96
CA ASP A 42 -17.64 -1.66 -8.68
C ASP A 42 -16.70 -2.64 -7.95
N ALA A 43 -17.02 -3.94 -7.98
CA ALA A 43 -16.16 -4.99 -7.42
C ALA A 43 -14.81 -5.08 -8.14
N ARG A 44 -14.81 -4.93 -9.46
CA ARG A 44 -13.58 -4.93 -10.28
C ARG A 44 -12.72 -3.71 -10.01
N GLU A 45 -13.31 -2.51 -9.92
CA GLU A 45 -12.60 -1.28 -9.59
C GLU A 45 -11.94 -1.37 -8.21
N ASN A 46 -12.69 -1.83 -7.21
CA ASN A 46 -12.15 -2.04 -5.85
C ASN A 46 -10.98 -3.05 -5.84
N ALA A 47 -11.07 -4.12 -6.62
CA ALA A 47 -9.99 -5.10 -6.73
C ALA A 47 -8.74 -4.52 -7.40
N LEU A 48 -8.90 -3.73 -8.47
CA LEU A 48 -7.79 -3.06 -9.15
C LEU A 48 -7.12 -2.00 -8.26
N ASP A 49 -7.90 -1.26 -7.48
CA ASP A 49 -7.35 -0.26 -6.56
C ASP A 49 -6.59 -0.94 -5.40
N ALA A 50 -7.09 -2.05 -4.87
CA ALA A 50 -6.38 -2.85 -3.88
C ALA A 50 -5.07 -3.43 -4.42
N GLU A 51 -5.06 -3.89 -5.68
CA GLU A 51 -3.87 -4.40 -6.35
C GLU A 51 -2.83 -3.29 -6.56
N ARG A 52 -3.25 -2.13 -7.07
CA ARG A 52 -2.37 -0.94 -7.25
C ARG A 52 -1.75 -0.52 -5.93
N HIS A 53 -2.57 -0.39 -4.89
CA HIS A 53 -2.10 -0.03 -3.56
C HIS A 53 -1.07 -1.03 -3.03
N SER A 54 -1.34 -2.33 -3.17
CA SER A 54 -0.41 -3.40 -2.77
C SER A 54 0.91 -3.33 -3.52
N TYR A 55 0.87 -3.06 -4.84
CA TYR A 55 2.05 -2.91 -5.67
C TYR A 55 2.88 -1.68 -5.27
N GLU A 56 2.24 -0.54 -5.02
CA GLU A 56 2.88 0.70 -4.57
C GLU A 56 3.62 0.50 -3.24
N VAL A 57 2.95 -0.13 -2.28
CA VAL A 57 3.55 -0.49 -0.99
C VAL A 57 4.78 -1.39 -1.18
N ALA A 58 4.66 -2.44 -1.98
CA ALA A 58 5.76 -3.36 -2.25
C ALA A 58 6.97 -2.65 -2.89
N LEU A 59 6.71 -1.72 -3.80
CA LEU A 59 7.76 -0.92 -4.46
C LEU A 59 8.49 -0.02 -3.46
N ILE A 60 7.76 0.69 -2.59
CA ILE A 60 8.35 1.55 -1.56
C ILE A 60 9.19 0.73 -0.57
N VAL A 61 8.68 -0.39 -0.10
CA VAL A 61 9.42 -1.29 0.81
C VAL A 61 10.71 -1.79 0.16
N ARG A 62 10.64 -2.23 -1.10
CA ARG A 62 11.81 -2.68 -1.86
C ARG A 62 12.85 -1.57 -2.02
N ASN A 63 12.41 -0.36 -2.34
CA ASN A 63 13.30 0.78 -2.50
C ASN A 63 13.93 1.19 -1.16
N ALA A 64 13.17 1.22 -0.06
CA ALA A 64 13.68 1.48 1.27
C ALA A 64 14.76 0.47 1.67
N SER A 65 14.48 -0.82 1.50
CA SER A 65 15.44 -1.90 1.77
C SER A 65 16.71 -1.77 0.92
N SER A 66 16.56 -1.49 -0.38
CA SER A 66 17.70 -1.27 -1.28
C SER A 66 18.55 -0.08 -0.84
N ASN A 67 17.93 1.03 -0.44
CA ASN A 67 18.67 2.20 0.01
C ASN A 67 19.36 1.99 1.36
N ILE A 68 18.76 1.26 2.29
CA ILE A 68 19.43 0.85 3.54
C ILE A 68 20.67 0.01 3.21
N SER A 69 20.55 -1.01 2.37
CA SER A 69 21.68 -1.87 1.98
C SER A 69 22.81 -1.07 1.29
N ARG A 70 22.45 -0.10 0.42
CA ARG A 70 23.43 0.77 -0.24
C ARG A 70 24.10 1.71 0.76
N ALA A 71 23.32 2.25 1.71
CA ALA A 71 23.87 3.09 2.77
C ALA A 71 24.89 2.31 3.61
N GLU A 72 24.57 1.10 4.04
CA GLU A 72 25.49 0.28 4.82
C GLU A 72 26.75 -0.10 4.04
N ALA A 73 26.63 -0.49 2.77
CA ALA A 73 27.77 -0.79 1.91
C ALA A 73 28.65 0.45 1.66
N THR A 74 28.03 1.64 1.55
CA THR A 74 28.75 2.90 1.37
C THR A 74 29.42 3.34 2.67
N LEU A 75 28.75 3.13 3.82
CA LEU A 75 29.35 3.39 5.13
C LEU A 75 30.57 2.49 5.37
N ALA A 76 30.51 1.21 4.99
CA ALA A 76 31.65 0.32 5.08
C ALA A 76 32.88 0.86 4.31
N ARG A 77 32.66 1.43 3.12
CA ARG A 77 33.71 2.09 2.35
C ARG A 77 34.18 3.37 3.02
N PHE A 78 33.25 4.20 3.48
CA PHE A 78 33.54 5.48 4.12
C PHE A 78 34.43 5.31 5.36
N VAL A 79 34.19 4.26 6.15
CA VAL A 79 35.03 3.94 7.31
C VAL A 79 36.45 3.55 6.92
N LEU A 80 36.65 3.00 5.71
CA LEU A 80 37.97 2.58 5.21
C LEU A 80 38.73 3.72 4.50
N ASP A 81 38.04 4.52 3.69
CA ASP A 81 38.66 5.55 2.85
C ASP A 81 38.64 6.95 3.48
N GLU A 82 37.80 7.14 4.51
CA GLU A 82 37.58 8.41 5.21
C GLU A 82 37.27 9.60 4.27
N ASP A 83 36.72 9.27 3.07
CA ASP A 83 36.32 10.28 2.06
C ASP A 83 34.93 10.82 2.36
N ALA A 84 34.88 11.91 3.13
CA ALA A 84 33.64 12.55 3.52
C ALA A 84 32.89 13.19 2.32
N GLU A 85 33.62 13.58 1.25
CA GLU A 85 32.98 14.21 0.08
C GLU A 85 32.25 13.26 -0.83
N HIS A 86 32.76 12.07 -1.02
CA HIS A 86 32.17 11.08 -1.94
C HIS A 86 31.42 9.99 -1.17
N THR A 87 32.15 9.15 -0.44
CA THR A 87 31.52 8.00 0.25
C THR A 87 30.70 8.42 1.46
N GLY A 88 31.14 9.42 2.23
CA GLY A 88 30.38 9.97 3.35
C GLY A 88 29.07 10.64 2.90
N ARG A 89 29.12 11.45 1.84
CA ARG A 89 27.92 12.07 1.26
C ARG A 89 26.99 11.05 0.65
N ALA A 90 27.50 10.03 -0.04
CA ALA A 90 26.69 8.98 -0.62
C ALA A 90 25.97 8.15 0.47
N TYR A 91 26.66 7.81 1.56
CA TYR A 91 26.02 7.18 2.73
C TYR A 91 24.86 8.02 3.25
N ALA A 92 25.09 9.31 3.52
CA ALA A 92 24.05 10.20 4.04
C ALA A 92 22.84 10.27 3.09
N THR A 93 23.08 10.35 1.77
CA THR A 93 22.04 10.42 0.76
C THR A 93 21.17 9.15 0.75
N TYR A 94 21.79 7.96 0.71
CA TYR A 94 21.03 6.70 0.71
C TYR A 94 20.26 6.51 2.02
N TRP A 95 20.84 6.89 3.14
CA TRP A 95 20.19 6.82 4.44
C TRP A 95 18.95 7.74 4.50
N GLN A 96 19.06 8.97 4.05
CA GLN A 96 17.93 9.91 3.98
C GLN A 96 16.84 9.44 3.03
N LEU A 97 17.18 8.88 1.87
CA LEU A 97 16.21 8.32 0.93
C LEU A 97 15.42 7.17 1.55
N ALA A 98 16.09 6.29 2.29
CA ALA A 98 15.41 5.22 3.02
C ALA A 98 14.42 5.77 4.06
N GLY A 99 14.83 6.78 4.83
CA GLY A 99 13.96 7.46 5.81
C GLY A 99 12.73 8.09 5.17
N TYR A 100 12.91 8.77 4.04
CA TYR A 100 11.82 9.34 3.26
C TYR A 100 10.82 8.28 2.80
N GLN A 101 11.30 7.14 2.31
CA GLN A 101 10.45 6.04 1.85
C GLN A 101 9.67 5.39 3.00
N ILE A 102 10.27 5.29 4.18
CA ILE A 102 9.56 4.81 5.39
C ILE A 102 8.45 5.80 5.79
N GLN A 103 8.67 7.11 5.64
CA GLN A 103 7.64 8.13 5.86
C GLN A 103 6.52 8.02 4.82
N GLN A 104 6.84 7.83 3.54
CA GLN A 104 5.84 7.59 2.50
C GLN A 104 4.99 6.36 2.82
N LEU A 105 5.61 5.27 3.29
CA LEU A 105 4.90 4.07 3.71
C LEU A 105 3.93 4.37 4.86
N GLN A 106 4.30 5.21 5.81
CA GLN A 106 3.42 5.64 6.89
C GLN A 106 2.19 6.39 6.38
N GLU A 107 2.38 7.30 5.43
CA GLU A 107 1.26 8.04 4.81
C GLU A 107 0.28 7.09 4.10
N LEU A 108 0.78 6.15 3.32
CA LEU A 108 -0.04 5.17 2.61
C LEU A 108 -0.82 4.24 3.53
N MET A 109 -0.32 3.99 4.75
CA MET A 109 -0.93 3.06 5.70
C MET A 109 -1.89 3.72 6.68
N LYS A 110 -2.12 5.04 6.63
CA LYS A 110 -2.98 5.78 7.58
C LYS A 110 -4.39 5.22 7.73
N GLY A 111 -4.92 4.55 6.72
CA GLY A 111 -6.25 3.93 6.74
C GLY A 111 -6.34 2.60 7.49
N SER A 112 -5.22 1.98 7.88
CA SER A 112 -5.20 0.64 8.49
C SER A 112 -4.41 0.62 9.80
N PRO A 113 -5.08 0.48 10.98
CA PRO A 113 -4.41 0.46 12.28
C PRO A 113 -3.36 -0.65 12.44
N ASP A 114 -3.60 -1.81 11.84
CA ASP A 114 -2.67 -2.95 11.90
C ASP A 114 -1.41 -2.70 11.08
N GLN A 115 -1.56 -2.11 9.90
CA GLN A 115 -0.44 -1.75 9.04
C GLN A 115 0.35 -0.60 9.65
N MET A 116 -0.31 0.38 10.25
CA MET A 116 0.34 1.48 10.98
C MET A 116 1.23 0.97 12.12
N ARG A 117 0.80 -0.04 12.86
CA ARG A 117 1.64 -0.67 13.90
C ARG A 117 2.91 -1.29 13.33
N ARG A 118 2.81 -1.95 12.18
CA ARG A 118 3.97 -2.55 11.48
C ARG A 118 4.93 -1.47 10.97
N VAL A 119 4.42 -0.39 10.40
CA VAL A 119 5.24 0.75 9.94
C VAL A 119 5.93 1.43 11.13
N ALA A 120 5.24 1.60 12.26
CA ALA A 120 5.85 2.15 13.47
C ALA A 120 7.02 1.28 13.97
N LEU A 121 6.90 -0.04 13.90
CA LEU A 121 8.00 -0.96 14.21
C LEU A 121 9.18 -0.77 13.24
N VAL A 122 8.92 -0.65 11.94
CA VAL A 122 9.97 -0.38 10.93
C VAL A 122 10.68 0.95 11.22
N GLN A 123 9.95 2.00 11.57
CA GLN A 123 10.53 3.29 11.97
C GLN A 123 11.41 3.17 13.22
N GLN A 124 10.96 2.42 14.20
CA GLN A 124 11.74 2.18 15.43
C GLN A 124 13.04 1.43 15.10
N LEU A 125 12.98 0.38 14.28
CA LEU A 125 14.15 -0.36 13.85
C LEU A 125 15.12 0.50 13.03
N TYR A 126 14.59 1.30 12.10
CA TYR A 126 15.37 2.25 11.32
C TYR A 126 16.09 3.28 12.21
N SER A 127 15.38 3.84 13.19
CA SER A 127 15.96 4.81 14.14
C SER A 127 17.04 4.17 15.03
N LYS A 128 16.80 2.96 15.53
CA LYS A 128 17.79 2.19 16.28
C LYS A 128 19.04 1.93 15.44
N ARG A 129 18.84 1.46 14.20
CA ARG A 129 19.95 1.20 13.26
C ARG A 129 20.73 2.47 12.94
N ASN A 130 20.05 3.62 12.80
CA ASN A 130 20.71 4.91 12.62
C ASN A 130 21.64 5.27 13.78
N LEU A 131 21.23 5.01 15.02
CA LEU A 131 22.09 5.24 16.20
C LEU A 131 23.35 4.36 16.15
N GLU A 132 23.20 3.09 15.83
CA GLU A 132 24.31 2.13 15.73
C GLU A 132 25.33 2.54 14.66
N LEU A 133 24.85 2.88 13.45
CA LEU A 133 25.71 3.25 12.32
C LEU A 133 26.30 4.66 12.46
N SER A 134 25.64 5.55 13.18
CA SER A 134 26.11 6.94 13.36
C SER A 134 27.44 7.04 14.11
N LEU A 135 27.73 6.08 14.98
CA LEU A 135 29.03 6.05 15.68
C LEU A 135 30.18 5.79 14.69
N ALA A 136 30.01 4.82 13.80
CA ALA A 136 30.98 4.53 12.75
C ALA A 136 31.16 5.72 11.79
N ALA A 137 30.06 6.35 11.38
CA ALA A 137 30.09 7.51 10.49
C ALA A 137 30.81 8.71 11.15
N ARG A 138 30.56 8.99 12.43
CA ARG A 138 31.25 10.07 13.18
C ARG A 138 32.74 9.80 13.32
N ALA A 139 33.12 8.55 13.61
CA ALA A 139 34.53 8.19 13.71
C ALA A 139 35.24 8.36 12.36
N ALA A 140 34.62 7.99 11.25
CA ALA A 140 35.16 8.21 9.90
C ALA A 140 35.31 9.72 9.57
N ILE A 141 34.31 10.55 9.91
CA ILE A 141 34.40 12.00 9.79
C ILE A 141 35.57 12.57 10.60
N ALA A 142 35.80 12.05 11.80
CA ALA A 142 36.91 12.47 12.66
C ALA A 142 38.25 11.85 12.26
N LYS A 143 38.32 11.10 11.17
CA LYS A 143 39.51 10.38 10.68
C LYS A 143 40.11 9.43 11.74
N GLN A 144 39.24 8.71 12.44
CA GLN A 144 39.58 7.72 13.47
C GLN A 144 39.34 6.30 12.91
N GLY A 145 40.06 5.89 11.88
CA GLY A 145 39.83 4.68 11.09
C GLY A 145 39.62 3.42 11.92
N ASP A 146 40.53 3.13 12.87
CA ASP A 146 40.43 1.93 13.75
C ASP A 146 39.14 1.96 14.60
N ALA A 147 38.78 3.10 15.17
CA ALA A 147 37.55 3.27 15.94
C ALA A 147 36.32 3.16 15.03
N GLY A 148 36.36 3.73 13.84
CA GLY A 148 35.30 3.63 12.83
C GLY A 148 35.03 2.18 12.42
N ILE A 149 36.06 1.41 12.15
CA ILE A 149 36.00 -0.01 11.82
C ILE A 149 35.39 -0.77 13.03
N GLY A 150 35.85 -0.52 14.24
CA GLY A 150 35.35 -1.15 15.46
C GLY A 150 33.85 -0.91 15.67
N TYR A 151 33.37 0.33 15.54
CA TYR A 151 31.95 0.66 15.64
C TYR A 151 31.11 0.03 14.53
N PHE A 152 31.64 0.00 13.30
CA PHE A 152 30.96 -0.65 12.17
C PHE A 152 30.79 -2.17 12.42
N TYR A 153 31.83 -2.84 12.89
CA TYR A 153 31.76 -4.25 13.26
C TYR A 153 30.77 -4.53 14.40
N GLN A 154 30.73 -3.67 15.40
CA GLN A 154 29.72 -3.80 16.49
C GLN A 154 28.30 -3.65 15.92
N ALA A 155 28.06 -2.65 15.10
CA ALA A 155 26.78 -2.46 14.44
C ALA A 155 26.39 -3.66 13.55
N ALA A 156 27.35 -4.27 12.84
CA ALA A 156 27.11 -5.47 12.02
C ALA A 156 26.68 -6.69 12.86
N LYS A 157 27.19 -6.84 14.10
CA LYS A 157 26.79 -7.93 15.00
C LYS A 157 25.39 -7.74 15.61
N THR A 158 24.94 -6.51 15.81
CA THR A 158 23.63 -6.20 16.39
C THR A 158 22.51 -6.17 15.36
N GLY A 159 22.84 -6.08 14.09
CA GLY A 159 21.91 -5.94 12.95
C GLY A 159 21.36 -7.25 12.40
N THR A 160 21.28 -8.32 13.17
CA THR A 160 20.64 -9.60 12.79
C THR A 160 19.15 -9.66 13.05
#